data_47cc81c825b92ee1e2ffb1e96c96bab9
#
_entry.id   47cc81c825b92ee1e2ffb1e96c96bab9
#
_cell.length_a   1.000
_cell.length_b   1.000
_cell.length_c   1.000
_cell.angle_alpha   90.00
_cell.angle_beta   90.00
_cell.angle_gamma   90.00
#
_symmetry.space_group_name_H-M   'P 1'
#
loop_
_entity.id
_entity.type
_entity.pdbx_description
1 polymer ?
#
loop_
_entity_poly.entity_id
_entity_poly.type
_entity_poly.pdbx_seq_one_letter_code
_entity_poly.pdbx_strand_id
1 'polypeptide(L)'
;SVSTMLASERGKVTKGSIDYDGVSIEKQTPSQMVGLGMVQVLEGRRCFGHLTVEENIISGAYSRKLSKGEINQELEKIYAYFLRLKERRKSQAAFTSGGEQQMIAVARAMMAKPKMLLLDEPTMGLAPQLVAEIFNIVKELNQKEGVSILLAEQNTNIALKNSDYGYIIET
;
A
#
# COMPACT_ATOMS: atom_id res chain seq x y z
N SER A 1 16.77 -3.71 0.32
CA SER A 1 15.41 -3.21 0.38
C SER A 1 14.54 -3.96 -0.62
N VAL A 2 13.47 -4.56 -0.14
CA VAL A 2 12.54 -5.36 -0.99
C VAL A 2 11.85 -4.47 -2.03
N SER A 3 11.58 -3.20 -1.70
CA SER A 3 10.96 -2.23 -2.61
C SER A 3 11.88 -1.66 -3.69
N THR A 4 13.16 -2.07 -3.73
CA THR A 4 14.21 -1.56 -4.62
C THR A 4 14.51 -0.05 -4.50
N MET A 5 13.96 0.62 -3.48
CA MET A 5 14.19 2.06 -3.23
C MET A 5 15.52 2.37 -2.55
N LEU A 6 16.28 1.34 -2.16
CA LEU A 6 17.54 1.51 -1.43
C LEU A 6 18.55 2.40 -2.18
N ALA A 7 18.58 2.31 -3.51
CA ALA A 7 19.47 3.13 -4.33
C ALA A 7 19.13 4.63 -4.26
N SER A 8 17.85 4.99 -4.16
CA SER A 8 17.42 6.38 -4.00
C SER A 8 17.77 6.94 -2.61
N GLU A 9 17.95 6.07 -1.61
CA GLU A 9 18.35 6.38 -0.25
C GLU A 9 19.88 6.26 -0.03
N ARG A 10 20.68 6.17 -1.12
CA ARG A 10 22.13 5.97 -1.12
C ARG A 10 22.58 4.66 -0.48
N GLY A 11 21.69 3.70 -0.35
CA GLY A 11 22.00 2.35 0.13
C GLY A 11 22.33 1.39 -1.02
N LYS A 12 22.97 0.26 -0.68
CA LYS A 12 23.19 -0.85 -1.62
C LYS A 12 23.13 -2.19 -0.90
N VAL A 13 22.68 -3.22 -1.59
CA VAL A 13 22.78 -4.60 -1.12
C VAL A 13 24.25 -5.01 -1.23
N THR A 14 24.87 -5.36 -0.10
CA THR A 14 26.29 -5.75 -0.05
C THR A 14 26.50 -7.25 -0.10
N LYS A 15 25.53 -8.03 0.39
CA LYS A 15 25.54 -9.51 0.41
C LYS A 15 24.10 -10.03 0.34
N GLY A 16 23.93 -11.25 -0.16
CA GLY A 16 22.65 -11.94 -0.27
C GLY A 16 21.95 -11.67 -1.59
N SER A 17 20.80 -12.32 -1.77
CA SER A 17 19.89 -12.17 -2.92
C SER A 17 18.46 -11.98 -2.45
N ILE A 18 17.68 -11.32 -3.26
CA ILE A 18 16.24 -11.17 -3.03
C ILE A 18 15.53 -11.59 -4.31
N ASP A 19 14.71 -12.62 -4.21
CA ASP A 19 13.92 -13.13 -5.32
C ASP A 19 12.43 -12.94 -5.05
N TYR A 20 11.71 -12.49 -6.06
CA TYR A 20 10.25 -12.32 -6.04
C TYR A 20 9.64 -13.01 -7.25
N ASP A 21 8.76 -13.98 -7.02
CA ASP A 21 8.09 -14.78 -8.06
C ASP A 21 9.08 -15.38 -9.08
N GLY A 22 10.25 -15.87 -8.59
CA GLY A 22 11.33 -16.43 -9.39
C GLY A 22 12.20 -15.41 -10.13
N VAL A 23 12.00 -14.11 -9.88
CA VAL A 23 12.78 -13.02 -10.49
C VAL A 23 13.68 -12.37 -9.45
N SER A 24 14.99 -12.28 -9.73
CA SER A 24 15.91 -11.51 -8.89
C SER A 24 15.62 -10.01 -9.00
N ILE A 25 15.37 -9.37 -7.85
CA ILE A 25 14.86 -7.99 -7.82
C ILE A 25 15.93 -6.94 -7.45
N GLU A 26 17.15 -7.34 -7.15
CA GLU A 26 18.20 -6.41 -6.69
C GLU A 26 18.55 -5.32 -7.70
N LYS A 27 18.37 -5.61 -8.99
CA LYS A 27 18.65 -4.68 -10.10
C LYS A 27 17.37 -4.06 -10.71
N GLN A 28 16.21 -4.41 -10.18
CA GLN A 28 14.95 -3.88 -10.67
C GLN A 28 14.73 -2.44 -10.19
N THR A 29 14.09 -1.65 -11.03
CA THR A 29 13.62 -0.31 -10.64
C THR A 29 12.28 -0.41 -9.91
N PRO A 30 11.88 0.60 -9.09
CA PRO A 30 10.56 0.63 -8.47
C PRO A 30 9.41 0.49 -9.47
N SER A 31 9.54 1.10 -10.66
CA SER A 31 8.54 0.98 -11.72
C SER A 31 8.40 -0.45 -12.25
N GLN A 32 9.52 -1.16 -12.40
CA GLN A 32 9.52 -2.58 -12.80
C GLN A 32 8.87 -3.45 -11.72
N MET A 33 9.10 -3.15 -10.42
CA MET A 33 8.46 -3.86 -9.31
C MET A 33 6.94 -3.69 -9.33
N VAL A 34 6.45 -2.48 -9.58
CA VAL A 34 5.01 -2.25 -9.77
C VAL A 34 4.48 -3.07 -10.96
N GLY A 35 5.24 -3.15 -12.07
CA GLY A 35 4.89 -3.99 -13.22
C GLY A 35 4.83 -5.49 -12.90
N LEU A 36 5.64 -5.98 -11.97
CA LEU A 36 5.61 -7.35 -11.45
C LEU A 36 4.47 -7.60 -10.44
N GLY A 37 3.77 -6.54 -10.04
CA GLY A 37 2.65 -6.60 -9.09
C GLY A 37 3.06 -6.39 -7.63
N MET A 38 4.26 -5.90 -7.35
CA MET A 38 4.69 -5.53 -6.00
C MET A 38 4.52 -4.01 -5.81
N VAL A 39 3.65 -3.61 -4.89
CA VAL A 39 3.33 -2.21 -4.63
C VAL A 39 3.61 -1.87 -3.17
N GLN A 40 4.21 -0.73 -2.91
CA GLN A 40 4.54 -0.29 -1.56
C GLN A 40 3.66 0.90 -1.12
N VAL A 41 3.18 0.83 0.10
CA VAL A 41 2.65 1.95 0.87
C VAL A 41 3.73 2.39 1.84
N LEU A 42 4.34 3.54 1.56
CA LEU A 42 5.41 4.11 2.37
C LEU A 42 4.86 4.70 3.67
N GLU A 43 5.71 4.72 4.69
CA GLU A 43 5.50 5.48 5.91
C GLU A 43 5.20 6.97 5.61
N GLY A 44 4.44 7.63 6.48
CA GLY A 44 4.19 9.07 6.42
C GLY A 44 3.03 9.48 5.53
N ARG A 45 2.04 8.59 5.28
CA ARG A 45 0.75 8.93 4.64
C ARG A 45 0.87 9.66 3.31
N ARG A 46 1.81 9.27 2.47
CA ARG A 46 2.25 10.00 1.26
C ARG A 46 1.15 10.17 0.21
N CYS A 47 0.23 11.10 0.49
CA CYS A 47 -0.79 11.55 -0.45
C CYS A 47 -0.33 12.77 -1.25
N PHE A 48 -0.86 12.92 -2.46
CA PHE A 48 -0.74 14.16 -3.23
C PHE A 48 -1.77 15.16 -2.68
N GLY A 49 -1.34 16.05 -1.78
CA GLY A 49 -2.24 16.92 -1.03
C GLY A 49 -3.11 17.85 -1.88
N HIS A 50 -2.62 18.28 -3.02
CA HIS A 50 -3.33 19.15 -3.97
C HIS A 50 -4.34 18.41 -4.85
N LEU A 51 -4.26 17.08 -4.94
CA LEU A 51 -5.23 16.25 -5.62
C LEU A 51 -6.40 15.90 -4.70
N THR A 52 -7.56 15.66 -5.29
CA THR A 52 -8.70 15.10 -4.57
C THR A 52 -8.43 13.67 -4.10
N VAL A 53 -9.24 13.16 -3.19
CA VAL A 53 -9.21 11.77 -2.75
C VAL A 53 -9.32 10.83 -3.96
N GLU A 54 -10.29 11.07 -4.85
CA GLU A 54 -10.51 10.26 -6.06
C GLU A 54 -9.30 10.29 -7.01
N GLU A 55 -8.74 11.47 -7.30
CA GLU A 55 -7.57 11.61 -8.15
C GLU A 55 -6.33 10.92 -7.56
N ASN A 56 -6.16 10.98 -6.23
CA ASN A 56 -5.12 10.21 -5.55
C ASN A 56 -5.26 8.71 -5.79
N ILE A 57 -6.47 8.17 -5.65
CA ILE A 57 -6.72 6.74 -5.88
C ILE A 57 -6.47 6.38 -7.34
N ILE A 58 -7.02 7.16 -8.28
CA ILE A 58 -6.85 6.94 -9.72
C ILE A 58 -5.38 6.96 -10.14
N SER A 59 -4.54 7.77 -9.50
CA SER A 59 -3.11 7.82 -9.79
C SER A 59 -2.41 6.47 -9.64
N GLY A 60 -2.95 5.58 -8.79
CA GLY A 60 -2.45 4.20 -8.64
C GLY A 60 -2.63 3.32 -9.90
N ALA A 61 -3.55 3.68 -10.79
CA ALA A 61 -3.75 2.97 -12.05
C ALA A 61 -2.77 3.38 -13.17
N TYR A 62 -1.85 4.31 -12.93
CA TYR A 62 -0.98 4.89 -13.97
C TYR A 62 -0.21 3.84 -14.79
N SER A 63 0.22 2.76 -14.16
CA SER A 63 0.91 1.65 -14.84
C SER A 63 -0.01 0.72 -15.63
N ARG A 64 -1.33 0.83 -15.41
CA ARG A 64 -2.35 -0.08 -15.92
C ARG A 64 -3.08 0.52 -17.10
N LYS A 65 -2.82 0.64 -18.20
CA LYS A 65 -3.51 1.22 -19.38
C LYS A 65 -5.03 0.96 -19.42
N LEU A 66 -5.76 1.47 -18.40
CA LEU A 66 -7.20 1.27 -18.25
C LEU A 66 -8.00 2.33 -19.01
N SER A 67 -9.11 1.93 -19.60
CA SER A 67 -10.15 2.82 -20.07
C SER A 67 -10.86 3.53 -18.92
N LYS A 68 -11.54 4.64 -19.19
CA LYS A 68 -12.32 5.38 -18.18
C LYS A 68 -13.41 4.51 -17.52
N GLY A 69 -14.01 3.59 -18.27
CA GLY A 69 -15.01 2.66 -17.74
C GLY A 69 -14.41 1.68 -16.73
N GLU A 70 -13.25 1.11 -17.06
CA GLU A 70 -12.54 0.20 -16.16
C GLU A 70 -12.06 0.91 -14.89
N ILE A 71 -11.56 2.15 -15.00
CA ILE A 71 -11.20 2.97 -13.84
C ILE A 71 -12.39 3.14 -12.90
N ASN A 72 -13.57 3.47 -13.41
CA ASN A 72 -14.76 3.65 -12.60
C ASN A 72 -15.18 2.33 -11.91
N GLN A 73 -15.10 1.20 -12.59
CA GLN A 73 -15.40 -0.11 -12.00
C GLN A 73 -14.43 -0.45 -10.85
N GLU A 74 -13.14 -0.22 -11.04
CA GLU A 74 -12.14 -0.45 -9.99
C GLU A 74 -12.33 0.52 -8.82
N LEU A 75 -12.68 1.78 -9.07
CA LEU A 75 -13.00 2.77 -8.03
C LEU A 75 -14.17 2.31 -7.16
N GLU A 76 -15.25 1.81 -7.74
CA GLU A 76 -16.40 1.33 -6.97
C GLU A 76 -16.03 0.13 -6.08
N LYS A 77 -15.17 -0.78 -6.54
CA LYS A 77 -14.63 -1.87 -5.72
C LYS A 77 -13.82 -1.34 -4.53
N ILE A 78 -12.93 -0.37 -4.78
CA ILE A 78 -12.13 0.26 -3.73
C ILE A 78 -13.02 0.98 -2.73
N TYR A 79 -14.03 1.70 -3.19
CA TYR A 79 -14.99 2.39 -2.31
C TYR A 79 -15.84 1.43 -1.47
N ALA A 80 -16.01 0.18 -1.88
CA ALA A 80 -16.66 -0.82 -1.03
C ALA A 80 -15.84 -1.15 0.23
N TYR A 81 -14.50 -1.07 0.15
CA TYR A 81 -13.61 -1.19 1.31
C TYR A 81 -13.49 0.11 2.11
N PHE A 82 -13.59 1.27 1.45
CA PHE A 82 -13.33 2.60 2.03
C PHE A 82 -14.51 3.54 1.86
N LEU A 83 -15.64 3.25 2.53
CA LEU A 83 -16.86 4.07 2.40
C LEU A 83 -16.63 5.56 2.72
N ARG A 84 -15.79 5.87 3.72
CA ARG A 84 -15.43 7.24 4.08
C ARG A 84 -14.74 7.99 2.94
N LEU A 85 -13.90 7.29 2.16
CA LEU A 85 -13.23 7.91 1.02
C LEU A 85 -14.22 8.21 -0.11
N LYS A 86 -15.25 7.37 -0.29
CA LYS A 86 -16.33 7.62 -1.26
C LYS A 86 -17.07 8.91 -0.93
N GLU A 87 -17.42 9.12 0.33
CA GLU A 87 -18.11 10.33 0.80
C GLU A 87 -17.28 11.59 0.57
N ARG A 88 -15.97 11.46 0.74
CA ARG A 88 -15.00 12.55 0.62
C ARG A 88 -14.27 12.62 -0.72
N ARG A 89 -14.71 11.86 -1.74
CA ARG A 89 -13.98 11.68 -3.00
C ARG A 89 -13.57 12.98 -3.70
N LYS A 90 -14.36 14.05 -3.55
CA LYS A 90 -14.12 15.38 -4.14
C LYS A 90 -13.31 16.32 -3.25
N SER A 91 -13.04 15.96 -1.99
CA SER A 91 -12.22 16.75 -1.09
C SER A 91 -10.75 16.62 -1.47
N GLN A 92 -9.97 17.70 -1.34
CA GLN A 92 -8.52 17.60 -1.48
C GLN A 92 -7.93 16.77 -0.33
N ALA A 93 -6.94 15.92 -0.65
CA ALA A 93 -6.34 15.03 0.32
C ALA A 93 -5.67 15.77 1.48
N ALA A 94 -5.13 16.97 1.26
CA ALA A 94 -4.55 17.82 2.31
C ALA A 94 -5.54 18.16 3.43
N PHE A 95 -6.85 18.20 3.14
CA PHE A 95 -7.90 18.54 4.11
C PHE A 95 -8.59 17.30 4.71
N THR A 96 -8.03 16.12 4.53
CA THR A 96 -8.50 14.89 5.18
C THR A 96 -7.72 14.60 6.45
N SER A 97 -8.30 13.83 7.37
CA SER A 97 -7.62 13.40 8.59
C SER A 97 -6.43 12.50 8.28
N GLY A 98 -5.49 12.36 9.24
CA GLY A 98 -4.34 11.49 9.06
C GLY A 98 -4.71 10.03 8.78
N GLY A 99 -5.81 9.54 9.36
CA GLY A 99 -6.31 8.19 9.07
C GLY A 99 -6.90 8.06 7.67
N GLU A 100 -7.64 9.08 7.22
CA GLU A 100 -8.14 9.12 5.84
C GLU A 100 -6.99 9.20 4.83
N GLN A 101 -5.92 9.96 5.13
CA GLN A 101 -4.72 10.00 4.29
C GLN A 101 -4.04 8.63 4.19
N GLN A 102 -3.97 7.88 5.28
CA GLN A 102 -3.45 6.51 5.26
C GLN A 102 -4.35 5.59 4.42
N MET A 103 -5.67 5.69 4.58
CA MET A 103 -6.62 4.94 3.75
C MET A 103 -6.47 5.31 2.26
N ILE A 104 -6.26 6.58 1.92
CA ILE A 104 -6.01 7.03 0.54
C ILE A 104 -4.73 6.36 0.00
N ALA A 105 -3.66 6.28 0.79
CA ALA A 105 -2.42 5.65 0.36
C ALA A 105 -2.60 4.16 0.08
N VAL A 106 -3.33 3.43 0.94
CA VAL A 106 -3.67 2.01 0.73
C VAL A 106 -4.60 1.85 -0.48
N ALA A 107 -5.66 2.64 -0.59
CA ALA A 107 -6.60 2.62 -1.71
C ALA A 107 -5.91 2.88 -3.07
N ARG A 108 -4.97 3.82 -3.10
CA ARG A 108 -4.11 4.08 -4.27
C ARG A 108 -3.26 2.86 -4.64
N ALA A 109 -2.68 2.19 -3.65
CA ALA A 109 -1.90 0.98 -3.88
C ALA A 109 -2.78 -0.16 -4.43
N MET A 110 -4.01 -0.32 -3.93
CA MET A 110 -4.99 -1.28 -4.45
C MET A 110 -5.36 -1.02 -5.91
N MET A 111 -5.44 0.25 -6.30
CA MET A 111 -5.77 0.63 -7.68
C MET A 111 -4.72 0.15 -8.69
N ALA A 112 -3.48 -0.11 -8.26
CA ALA A 112 -2.46 -0.76 -9.07
C ALA A 112 -2.71 -2.27 -9.27
N LYS A 113 -3.69 -2.87 -8.57
CA LYS A 113 -4.03 -4.31 -8.56
C LYS A 113 -2.81 -5.18 -8.20
N PRO A 114 -2.26 -5.02 -6.99
CA PRO A 114 -1.05 -5.71 -6.58
C PRO A 114 -1.27 -7.20 -6.40
N LYS A 115 -0.23 -8.00 -6.67
CA LYS A 115 -0.09 -9.38 -6.18
C LYS A 115 0.47 -9.40 -4.76
N MET A 116 1.32 -8.42 -4.45
CA MET A 116 1.95 -8.23 -3.15
C MET A 116 1.93 -6.76 -2.74
N LEU A 117 1.50 -6.51 -1.52
CA LEU A 117 1.45 -5.19 -0.91
C LEU A 117 2.48 -5.10 0.23
N LEU A 118 3.40 -4.14 0.11
CA LEU A 118 4.37 -3.83 1.16
C LEU A 118 3.81 -2.68 1.99
N LEU A 119 3.63 -2.88 3.28
CA LEU A 119 3.10 -1.88 4.21
C LEU A 119 4.20 -1.51 5.22
N ASP A 120 4.60 -0.25 5.21
CA ASP A 120 5.64 0.29 6.07
C ASP A 120 5.01 1.18 7.14
N GLU A 121 4.98 0.69 8.37
CA GLU A 121 4.36 1.31 9.54
C GLU A 121 2.96 1.91 9.27
N PRO A 122 2.02 1.13 8.72
CA PRO A 122 0.74 1.67 8.23
C PRO A 122 -0.14 2.21 9.35
N THR A 123 0.18 1.93 10.60
CA THR A 123 -0.65 2.31 11.76
C THR A 123 -0.05 3.43 12.61
N MET A 124 1.15 3.91 12.26
CA MET A 124 1.85 4.90 13.06
C MET A 124 1.04 6.20 13.24
N GLY A 125 0.84 6.59 14.50
CA GLY A 125 0.12 7.83 14.86
C GLY A 125 -1.36 7.83 14.50
N LEU A 126 -1.99 6.65 14.38
CA LEU A 126 -3.42 6.51 14.16
C LEU A 126 -4.17 6.15 15.46
N ALA A 127 -5.43 6.58 15.53
CA ALA A 127 -6.32 6.17 16.60
C ALA A 127 -6.60 4.65 16.54
N PRO A 128 -6.77 3.94 17.66
CA PRO A 128 -6.96 2.48 17.69
C PRO A 128 -8.09 1.96 16.79
N GLN A 129 -9.16 2.70 16.65
CA GLN A 129 -10.28 2.34 15.77
C GLN A 129 -9.88 2.31 14.29
N LEU A 130 -9.06 3.29 13.84
CA LEU A 130 -8.56 3.35 12.47
C LEU A 130 -7.53 2.27 12.19
N VAL A 131 -6.71 1.92 13.20
CA VAL A 131 -5.80 0.78 13.14
C VAL A 131 -6.56 -0.51 12.86
N ALA A 132 -7.62 -0.77 13.64
CA ALA A 132 -8.47 -1.95 13.44
C ALA A 132 -9.12 -1.97 12.05
N GLU A 133 -9.60 -0.82 11.58
CA GLU A 133 -10.21 -0.68 10.25
C GLU A 133 -9.21 -1.01 9.13
N ILE A 134 -7.99 -0.47 9.18
CA ILE A 134 -6.94 -0.74 8.20
C ILE A 134 -6.57 -2.23 8.20
N PHE A 135 -6.38 -2.86 9.36
CA PHE A 135 -6.05 -4.28 9.40
C PHE A 135 -7.19 -5.18 8.93
N ASN A 136 -8.44 -4.82 9.18
CA ASN A 136 -9.57 -5.54 8.63
C ASN A 136 -9.56 -5.49 7.10
N ILE A 137 -9.30 -4.32 6.50
CA ILE A 137 -9.20 -4.17 5.05
C ILE A 137 -8.03 -5.00 4.50
N VAL A 138 -6.85 -4.92 5.13
CA VAL A 138 -5.65 -5.68 4.73
C VAL A 138 -5.94 -7.19 4.77
N LYS A 139 -6.61 -7.67 5.82
CA LYS A 139 -7.03 -9.06 5.95
C LYS A 139 -8.03 -9.48 4.87
N GLU A 140 -9.01 -8.63 4.57
CA GLU A 140 -9.95 -8.91 3.48
C GLU A 140 -9.26 -8.98 2.12
N LEU A 141 -8.30 -8.09 1.85
CA LEU A 141 -7.50 -8.13 0.63
C LEU A 141 -6.71 -9.44 0.50
N ASN A 142 -6.11 -9.90 1.59
CA ASN A 142 -5.41 -11.16 1.59
C ASN A 142 -6.36 -12.34 1.36
N GLN A 143 -7.46 -12.41 2.12
CA GLN A 143 -8.36 -13.57 2.11
C GLN A 143 -9.27 -13.63 0.87
N LYS A 144 -9.77 -12.49 0.38
CA LYS A 144 -10.74 -12.44 -0.72
C LYS A 144 -10.08 -12.21 -2.07
N GLU A 145 -9.03 -11.40 -2.11
CA GLU A 145 -8.38 -11.00 -3.37
C GLU A 145 -7.06 -11.76 -3.60
N GLY A 146 -6.59 -12.55 -2.62
CA GLY A 146 -5.35 -13.32 -2.71
C GLY A 146 -4.08 -12.45 -2.73
N VAL A 147 -4.14 -11.22 -2.25
CA VAL A 147 -2.98 -10.32 -2.19
C VAL A 147 -2.06 -10.77 -1.05
N SER A 148 -0.79 -11.04 -1.35
CA SER A 148 0.22 -11.27 -0.32
C SER A 148 0.57 -9.96 0.37
N ILE A 149 0.73 -9.99 1.71
CA ILE A 149 1.04 -8.80 2.49
C ILE A 149 2.39 -8.98 3.18
N LEU A 150 3.29 -8.02 2.99
CA LEU A 150 4.51 -7.89 3.80
C LEU A 150 4.40 -6.61 4.63
N LEU A 151 4.35 -6.79 5.95
CA LEU A 151 4.14 -5.73 6.92
C LEU A 151 5.42 -5.48 7.71
N ALA A 152 5.90 -4.23 7.75
CA ALA A 152 6.87 -3.76 8.72
C ALA A 152 6.11 -2.93 9.78
N GLU A 153 6.18 -3.33 11.05
CA GLU A 153 5.42 -2.71 12.14
C GLU A 153 6.21 -2.79 13.45
N GLN A 154 6.29 -1.68 14.19
CA GLN A 154 6.96 -1.63 15.50
C GLN A 154 6.09 -2.25 16.59
N ASN A 155 4.77 -2.14 16.49
CA ASN A 155 3.87 -2.74 17.44
C ASN A 155 3.73 -4.24 17.18
N THR A 156 4.61 -5.02 17.82
CA THR A 156 4.68 -6.48 17.66
C THR A 156 3.36 -7.18 17.99
N ASN A 157 2.60 -6.70 18.98
CA ASN A 157 1.30 -7.29 19.33
C ASN A 157 0.29 -7.16 18.19
N ILE A 158 0.26 -6.01 17.51
CA ILE A 158 -0.63 -5.78 16.38
C ILE A 158 -0.15 -6.59 15.18
N ALA A 159 1.16 -6.54 14.90
CA ALA A 159 1.74 -7.26 13.76
C ALA A 159 1.47 -8.78 13.86
N LEU A 160 1.83 -9.42 14.97
CA LEU A 160 1.69 -10.87 15.17
C LEU A 160 0.23 -11.33 15.19
N LYS A 161 -0.68 -10.51 15.72
CA LYS A 161 -2.12 -10.83 15.73
C LYS A 161 -2.74 -10.89 14.33
N ASN A 162 -2.13 -10.19 13.36
CA ASN A 162 -2.68 -10.03 12.01
C ASN A 162 -1.81 -10.67 10.92
N SER A 163 -0.80 -11.47 11.28
CA SER A 163 0.09 -12.16 10.34
C SER A 163 0.05 -13.68 10.54
N ASP A 164 0.28 -14.43 9.47
CA ASP A 164 0.47 -15.88 9.51
C ASP A 164 1.89 -16.24 9.97
N TYR A 165 2.87 -15.39 9.63
CA TYR A 165 4.29 -15.54 9.98
C TYR A 165 4.86 -14.21 10.40
N GLY A 166 5.81 -14.22 11.34
CA GLY A 166 6.52 -13.02 11.81
C GLY A 166 8.02 -13.26 11.99
N TYR A 167 8.79 -12.24 11.66
CA TYR A 167 10.24 -12.19 11.91
C TYR A 167 10.52 -11.01 12.85
N ILE A 168 11.25 -11.27 13.93
CA ILE A 168 11.70 -10.22 14.85
C ILE A 168 13.13 -9.86 14.46
N ILE A 169 13.37 -8.58 14.19
CA ILE A 169 14.69 -8.05 13.88
C ILE A 169 15.13 -7.20 15.05
N GLU A 170 16.20 -7.60 15.72
CA GLU A 170 16.86 -6.83 16.79
C GLU A 170 18.11 -6.16 16.24
N THR A 171 18.34 -4.90 16.63
CA THR A 171 19.53 -4.11 16.28
C THR A 171 20.56 -4.12 17.38
#